data_372b8d5b28347c39045b2fcfded3b594
#
_entry.id   372b8d5b28347c39045b2fcfded3b594
#
_cell.length_a   1.000
_cell.length_b   1.000
_cell.length_c   1.000
_cell.angle_alpha   90.00
_cell.angle_beta   90.00
_cell.angle_gamma   90.00
#
_symmetry.space_group_name_H-M   'P 1'
#
loop_
_entity.id
_entity.type
_entity.pdbx_description
1 polymer ?
#
loop_
_entity_poly.entity_id
_entity_poly.type
_entity_poly.pdbx_seq_one_letter_code
_entity_poly.pdbx_strand_id
1 'polypeptide(L)'
;MKKFLLLSLFLSALYVRAAVVPVSGTETIADAVSSAVAGDIIELSEAVTYVGNVTIDKSLTLRAAEGLESAPIIQGKLSIKDGATIRGIVFDGASEVADAIRIDDTVTGAPVVISGCTVRNYTNRFVYVSLSGKIESLTIDDCIFIGADNSTTNKAIYASSAHTQVETLSVTNSTFLNFNTGSN
;
A
#
# COMPACT_ATOMS: atom_id res chain seq x y z
N MET A 1 -42.02 42.65 -26.90
CA MET A 1 -41.64 42.14 -25.55
C MET A 1 -41.00 40.76 -25.73
N LYS A 2 -39.67 40.69 -25.66
CA LYS A 2 -38.92 39.42 -25.77
C LYS A 2 -38.79 38.81 -24.39
N LYS A 3 -39.41 37.63 -24.16
CA LYS A 3 -39.28 36.85 -22.92
C LYS A 3 -37.93 36.15 -22.93
N PHE A 4 -37.00 36.56 -22.04
CA PHE A 4 -35.78 35.82 -21.74
C PHE A 4 -36.15 34.64 -20.83
N LEU A 5 -36.00 33.43 -21.37
CA LEU A 5 -36.10 32.21 -20.58
C LEU A 5 -34.72 31.94 -19.92
N LEU A 6 -34.59 32.22 -18.63
CA LEU A 6 -33.42 31.84 -17.85
C LEU A 6 -33.47 30.32 -17.61
N LEU A 7 -32.67 29.58 -18.37
CA LEU A 7 -32.42 28.16 -18.10
C LEU A 7 -31.38 28.07 -16.97
N SER A 8 -31.85 27.89 -15.73
CA SER A 8 -30.98 27.60 -14.58
C SER A 8 -30.46 26.18 -14.69
N LEU A 9 -29.21 26.06 -15.13
CA LEU A 9 -28.46 24.79 -15.13
C LEU A 9 -28.11 24.43 -13.67
N PHE A 10 -28.92 23.58 -13.05
CA PHE A 10 -28.55 22.96 -11.77
C PHE A 10 -27.37 22.01 -11.99
N LEU A 11 -26.16 22.50 -11.75
CA LEU A 11 -24.96 21.68 -11.65
C LEU A 11 -25.04 20.98 -10.29
N SER A 12 -25.68 19.80 -10.25
CA SER A 12 -25.60 18.92 -9.08
C SER A 12 -24.17 18.42 -8.98
N ALA A 13 -23.40 18.96 -8.04
CA ALA A 13 -22.13 18.40 -7.65
C ALA A 13 -22.40 16.98 -7.12
N LEU A 14 -22.09 15.97 -7.92
CA LEU A 14 -22.04 14.60 -7.47
C LEU A 14 -20.87 14.49 -6.47
N TYR A 15 -21.17 14.53 -5.19
CA TYR A 15 -20.21 14.16 -4.17
C TYR A 15 -19.94 12.65 -4.31
N VAL A 16 -18.87 12.32 -5.01
CA VAL A 16 -18.35 10.94 -5.01
C VAL A 16 -17.79 10.70 -3.60
N ARG A 17 -18.56 9.99 -2.79
CA ARG A 17 -18.10 9.53 -1.49
C ARG A 17 -17.29 8.26 -1.73
N ALA A 18 -16.10 8.16 -1.11
CA ALA A 18 -15.33 6.93 -1.10
C ALA A 18 -16.21 5.74 -0.64
N ALA A 19 -16.33 4.75 -1.48
CA ALA A 19 -17.01 3.51 -1.13
C ALA A 19 -16.09 2.61 -0.30
N VAL A 20 -16.67 1.84 0.63
CA VAL A 20 -15.96 0.76 1.29
C VAL A 20 -16.32 -0.54 0.56
N VAL A 21 -15.32 -1.20 0.02
CA VAL A 21 -15.42 -2.48 -0.67
C VAL A 21 -14.87 -3.55 0.30
N PRO A 22 -15.73 -4.27 1.01
CA PRO A 22 -15.28 -5.34 1.90
C PRO A 22 -14.76 -6.53 1.09
N VAL A 23 -13.70 -7.16 1.58
CA VAL A 23 -13.10 -8.38 1.01
C VAL A 23 -13.13 -9.45 2.07
N SER A 24 -13.91 -10.51 1.84
CA SER A 24 -13.95 -11.71 2.70
C SER A 24 -12.78 -12.65 2.36
N GLY A 25 -12.55 -13.67 3.19
CA GLY A 25 -11.47 -14.64 2.97
C GLY A 25 -11.64 -15.52 1.73
N THR A 26 -12.80 -15.50 1.09
CA THR A 26 -13.09 -16.23 -0.17
C THR A 26 -12.93 -15.39 -1.42
N GLU A 27 -12.74 -14.08 -1.28
CA GLU A 27 -12.57 -13.13 -2.38
C GLU A 27 -11.09 -12.75 -2.54
N THR A 28 -10.70 -12.31 -3.73
CA THR A 28 -9.35 -11.83 -3.93
C THR A 28 -9.28 -10.30 -3.77
N ILE A 29 -8.20 -9.82 -3.15
CA ILE A 29 -7.94 -8.38 -3.08
C ILE A 29 -7.79 -7.79 -4.50
N ALA A 30 -7.24 -8.55 -5.45
CA ALA A 30 -7.06 -8.11 -6.81
C ALA A 30 -8.39 -7.81 -7.53
N ASP A 31 -9.42 -8.65 -7.32
CA ASP A 31 -10.75 -8.42 -7.89
C ASP A 31 -11.41 -7.18 -7.29
N ALA A 32 -11.28 -6.99 -5.97
CA ALA A 32 -11.77 -5.80 -5.29
C ALA A 32 -11.09 -4.52 -5.80
N VAL A 33 -9.76 -4.53 -5.95
CA VAL A 33 -9.00 -3.42 -6.55
C VAL A 33 -9.44 -3.15 -7.98
N SER A 34 -9.69 -4.19 -8.78
CA SER A 34 -10.13 -4.04 -10.17
C SER A 34 -11.49 -3.34 -10.27
N SER A 35 -12.43 -3.65 -9.39
CA SER A 35 -13.79 -3.08 -9.37
C SER A 35 -13.87 -1.70 -8.73
N ALA A 36 -12.93 -1.33 -7.88
CA ALA A 36 -12.91 -0.05 -7.17
C ALA A 36 -12.59 1.12 -8.09
N VAL A 37 -13.01 2.32 -7.68
CA VAL A 37 -12.62 3.59 -8.29
C VAL A 37 -11.65 4.36 -7.40
N ALA A 38 -10.94 5.33 -7.97
CA ALA A 38 -10.01 6.15 -7.19
C ALA A 38 -10.71 6.82 -6.00
N GLY A 39 -10.09 6.74 -4.83
CA GLY A 39 -10.61 7.21 -3.56
C GLY A 39 -11.32 6.15 -2.74
N ASP A 40 -11.64 4.99 -3.29
CA ASP A 40 -12.30 3.91 -2.55
C ASP A 40 -11.40 3.25 -1.49
N ILE A 41 -12.05 2.56 -0.56
CA ILE A 41 -11.43 1.82 0.53
C ILE A 41 -11.68 0.33 0.31
N ILE A 42 -10.62 -0.41 0.11
CA ILE A 42 -10.63 -1.89 0.14
C ILE A 42 -10.43 -2.30 1.59
N GLU A 43 -11.42 -2.96 2.17
CA GLU A 43 -11.40 -3.35 3.57
C GLU A 43 -11.32 -4.86 3.72
N LEU A 44 -10.23 -5.36 4.29
CA LEU A 44 -10.08 -6.78 4.61
C LEU A 44 -10.91 -7.10 5.85
N SER A 45 -12.05 -7.75 5.65
CA SER A 45 -13.10 -7.93 6.65
C SER A 45 -12.89 -9.13 7.57
N GLU A 46 -11.89 -9.96 7.31
CA GLU A 46 -11.59 -11.16 8.10
C GLU A 46 -10.10 -11.26 8.44
N ALA A 47 -9.81 -11.80 9.62
CA ALA A 47 -8.45 -12.06 10.11
C ALA A 47 -7.88 -13.37 9.54
N VAL A 48 -7.80 -13.46 8.21
CA VAL A 48 -7.32 -14.63 7.47
C VAL A 48 -6.11 -14.30 6.61
N THR A 49 -5.55 -15.30 5.93
CA THR A 49 -4.48 -15.10 4.95
C THR A 49 -5.05 -14.95 3.55
N TYR A 50 -4.84 -13.80 2.95
CA TYR A 50 -5.12 -13.50 1.54
C TYR A 50 -3.87 -13.80 0.73
N VAL A 51 -3.95 -14.80 -0.15
CA VAL A 51 -2.80 -15.26 -0.96
C VAL A 51 -2.85 -14.65 -2.34
N GLY A 52 -1.73 -14.13 -2.81
CA GLY A 52 -1.55 -13.62 -4.18
C GLY A 52 -0.94 -12.23 -4.24
N ASN A 53 -0.49 -11.88 -5.43
CA ASN A 53 0.04 -10.55 -5.70
C ASN A 53 -1.11 -9.57 -5.96
N VAL A 54 -0.95 -8.35 -5.45
CA VAL A 54 -1.91 -7.26 -5.62
C VAL A 54 -1.23 -6.10 -6.33
N THR A 55 -1.93 -5.45 -7.27
CA THR A 55 -1.46 -4.22 -7.91
C THR A 55 -2.47 -3.11 -7.66
N ILE A 56 -2.06 -2.04 -7.00
CA ILE A 56 -2.82 -0.80 -6.83
C ILE A 56 -2.39 0.16 -7.93
N ASP A 57 -3.24 0.34 -8.93
CA ASP A 57 -3.01 1.17 -10.12
C ASP A 57 -3.82 2.47 -10.13
N LYS A 58 -4.49 2.76 -9.03
CA LYS A 58 -5.28 3.98 -8.79
C LYS A 58 -5.20 4.35 -7.32
N SER A 59 -5.44 5.60 -6.98
CA SER A 59 -5.38 6.06 -5.58
C SER A 59 -6.45 5.36 -4.73
N LEU A 60 -6.03 4.48 -3.80
CA LEU A 60 -6.91 3.68 -2.94
C LEU A 60 -6.40 3.63 -1.50
N THR A 61 -7.32 3.29 -0.58
CA THR A 61 -6.97 2.82 0.76
C THR A 61 -7.16 1.31 0.83
N LEU A 62 -6.14 0.56 1.28
CA LEU A 62 -6.22 -0.85 1.62
C LEU A 62 -6.02 -0.99 3.13
N ARG A 63 -7.02 -1.50 3.85
CA ARG A 63 -6.97 -1.56 5.31
C ARG A 63 -7.56 -2.84 5.88
N ALA A 64 -7.18 -3.16 7.10
CA ALA A 64 -7.92 -4.09 7.94
C ALA A 64 -9.23 -3.45 8.41
N ALA A 65 -10.28 -4.26 8.57
CA ALA A 65 -11.51 -3.83 9.23
C ALA A 65 -11.25 -3.56 10.71
N GLU A 66 -12.02 -2.65 11.28
CA GLU A 66 -11.95 -2.36 12.71
C GLU A 66 -12.54 -3.51 13.53
N GLY A 67 -11.98 -3.75 14.71
CA GLY A 67 -12.50 -4.75 15.65
C GLY A 67 -12.12 -6.21 15.34
N LEU A 68 -11.24 -6.47 14.38
CA LEU A 68 -10.70 -7.81 14.16
C LEU A 68 -9.82 -8.23 15.37
N GLU A 69 -9.92 -9.50 15.77
CA GLU A 69 -9.10 -10.06 16.87
C GLU A 69 -7.61 -10.09 16.53
N SER A 70 -7.26 -10.20 15.25
CA SER A 70 -5.90 -10.12 14.74
C SER A 70 -5.88 -9.47 13.35
N ALA A 71 -4.73 -8.93 12.97
CA ALA A 71 -4.57 -8.33 11.66
C ALA A 71 -4.66 -9.37 10.54
N PRO A 72 -5.32 -9.06 9.41
CA PRO A 72 -5.31 -9.89 8.21
C PRO A 72 -3.90 -10.00 7.65
N ILE A 73 -3.62 -11.13 7.00
CA ILE A 73 -2.29 -11.41 6.42
C ILE A 73 -2.40 -11.36 4.90
N ILE A 74 -1.51 -10.62 4.26
CA ILE A 74 -1.28 -10.71 2.81
C ILE A 74 -0.02 -11.53 2.58
N GLN A 75 -0.19 -12.69 1.93
CA GLN A 75 0.91 -13.54 1.49
C GLN A 75 1.14 -13.34 0.00
N GLY A 76 2.05 -12.44 -0.34
CA GLY A 76 2.33 -12.05 -1.72
C GLY A 76 3.02 -10.70 -1.79
N LYS A 77 3.11 -10.14 -2.99
CA LYS A 77 3.68 -8.83 -3.26
C LYS A 77 2.57 -7.80 -3.48
N LEU A 78 2.70 -6.63 -2.87
CA LEU A 78 1.89 -5.45 -3.19
C LEU A 78 2.68 -4.52 -4.12
N SER A 79 2.20 -4.32 -5.34
CA SER A 79 2.75 -3.34 -6.28
C SER A 79 1.90 -2.07 -6.28
N ILE A 80 2.54 -0.91 -6.09
CA ILE A 80 1.89 0.40 -6.03
C ILE A 80 2.32 1.19 -7.26
N LYS A 81 1.36 1.68 -8.03
CA LYS A 81 1.54 2.49 -9.24
C LYS A 81 0.86 3.86 -9.17
N ASP A 82 0.13 4.13 -8.08
CA ASP A 82 -0.51 5.41 -7.79
C ASP A 82 -0.51 5.65 -6.28
N GLY A 83 -1.05 6.76 -5.79
CA GLY A 83 -1.17 7.03 -4.37
C GLY A 83 -1.88 5.89 -3.63
N ALA A 84 -1.39 5.54 -2.44
CA ALA A 84 -1.99 4.46 -1.67
C ALA A 84 -1.86 4.71 -0.16
N THR A 85 -2.91 4.35 0.58
CA THR A 85 -2.86 4.26 2.04
C THR A 85 -3.05 2.81 2.46
N ILE A 86 -2.06 2.24 3.16
CA ILE A 86 -2.06 0.85 3.61
C ILE A 86 -2.07 0.84 5.13
N ARG A 87 -3.03 0.16 5.77
CA ARG A 87 -3.20 0.22 7.23
C ARG A 87 -3.54 -1.12 7.87
N GLY A 88 -2.85 -1.42 8.99
CA GLY A 88 -3.22 -2.48 9.92
C GLY A 88 -3.09 -3.90 9.37
N ILE A 89 -2.18 -4.14 8.44
CA ILE A 89 -2.05 -5.40 7.70
C ILE A 89 -0.71 -6.06 8.04
N VAL A 90 -0.70 -7.37 8.15
CA VAL A 90 0.53 -8.17 8.18
C VAL A 90 0.89 -8.59 6.75
N PHE A 91 2.06 -8.22 6.27
CA PHE A 91 2.65 -8.74 5.05
C PHE A 91 3.60 -9.88 5.44
N ASP A 92 3.34 -11.08 4.92
CA ASP A 92 4.15 -12.27 5.20
C ASP A 92 4.60 -12.92 3.89
N GLY A 93 5.89 -12.91 3.62
CA GLY A 93 6.47 -13.48 2.40
C GLY A 93 6.61 -14.99 2.42
N ALA A 94 6.29 -15.66 3.54
CA ALA A 94 6.46 -17.10 3.74
C ALA A 94 7.86 -17.60 3.38
N SER A 95 8.87 -16.72 3.41
CA SER A 95 10.25 -16.97 2.98
C SER A 95 10.44 -17.35 1.50
N GLU A 96 9.43 -17.07 0.67
CA GLU A 96 9.44 -17.38 -0.78
C GLU A 96 9.34 -16.10 -1.62
N VAL A 97 8.65 -15.07 -1.13
CA VAL A 97 8.45 -13.82 -1.87
C VAL A 97 9.63 -12.87 -1.65
N ALA A 98 10.15 -12.29 -2.73
CA ALA A 98 11.31 -11.42 -2.66
C ALA A 98 11.02 -10.04 -2.07
N ASP A 99 9.98 -9.38 -2.54
CA ASP A 99 9.63 -8.01 -2.18
C ASP A 99 8.22 -7.95 -1.60
N ALA A 100 8.02 -7.22 -0.50
CA ALA A 100 6.72 -7.06 0.12
C ALA A 100 5.88 -5.96 -0.55
N ILE A 101 6.31 -4.72 -0.41
CA ILE A 101 5.64 -3.54 -0.96
C ILE A 101 6.59 -2.90 -1.96
N ARG A 102 6.13 -2.80 -3.21
CA ARG A 102 6.95 -2.29 -4.31
C ARG A 102 6.26 -1.12 -4.99
N ILE A 103 6.96 -0.01 -5.13
CA ILE A 103 6.53 1.16 -5.87
C ILE A 103 7.15 1.05 -7.26
N ASP A 104 6.31 0.79 -8.27
CA ASP A 104 6.73 0.37 -9.61
C ASP A 104 6.60 1.45 -10.67
N ASP A 105 6.00 2.59 -10.33
CA ASP A 105 5.74 3.67 -11.29
C ASP A 105 5.99 5.04 -10.64
N THR A 106 5.83 6.09 -11.42
CA THR A 106 5.87 7.46 -10.92
C THR A 106 4.57 7.78 -10.19
N VAL A 107 4.66 7.97 -8.88
CA VAL A 107 3.55 8.34 -8.02
C VAL A 107 3.68 9.81 -7.67
N THR A 108 2.88 10.66 -8.32
CA THR A 108 2.86 12.11 -8.13
C THR A 108 1.47 12.59 -7.77
N GLY A 109 1.40 13.65 -6.95
CA GLY A 109 0.14 14.27 -6.56
C GLY A 109 -0.67 13.52 -5.50
N ALA A 110 -0.24 12.32 -5.09
CA ALA A 110 -0.83 11.59 -3.98
C ALA A 110 0.25 10.85 -3.17
N PRO A 111 0.19 10.86 -1.83
CA PRO A 111 1.17 10.19 -1.01
C PRO A 111 1.02 8.67 -1.02
N VAL A 112 2.10 7.96 -0.70
CA VAL A 112 2.04 6.57 -0.24
C VAL A 112 2.23 6.58 1.27
N VAL A 113 1.26 6.03 1.99
CA VAL A 113 1.25 5.93 3.44
C VAL A 113 1.12 4.48 3.85
N ILE A 114 2.04 4.00 4.68
CA ILE A 114 2.04 2.66 5.26
C ILE A 114 2.01 2.84 6.77
N SER A 115 0.96 2.39 7.44
CA SER A 115 0.79 2.61 8.88
C SER A 115 0.22 1.41 9.63
N GLY A 116 0.72 1.17 10.85
CA GLY A 116 0.27 0.08 11.70
C GLY A 116 0.48 -1.31 11.09
N CYS A 117 1.45 -1.47 10.19
CA CYS A 117 1.69 -2.70 9.45
C CYS A 117 2.86 -3.50 10.04
N THR A 118 2.78 -4.83 9.92
CA THR A 118 3.94 -5.71 10.17
C THR A 118 4.39 -6.33 8.86
N VAL A 119 5.70 -6.30 8.59
CA VAL A 119 6.29 -6.88 7.36
C VAL A 119 7.37 -7.87 7.77
N ARG A 120 7.23 -9.12 7.31
CA ARG A 120 8.13 -10.21 7.71
C ARG A 120 8.27 -11.30 6.66
N ASN A 121 9.29 -12.16 6.82
CA ASN A 121 9.51 -13.37 6.03
C ASN A 121 9.67 -13.12 4.52
N TYR A 122 10.11 -11.94 4.11
CA TYR A 122 10.50 -11.66 2.73
C TYR A 122 12.00 -11.93 2.54
N THR A 123 12.37 -12.38 1.34
CA THR A 123 13.75 -12.83 1.09
C THR A 123 14.68 -11.69 0.65
N ASN A 124 14.14 -10.51 0.29
CA ASN A 124 14.97 -9.40 -0.19
C ASN A 124 14.56 -8.04 0.39
N ARG A 125 13.51 -7.39 -0.14
CA ARG A 125 13.17 -6.01 0.20
C ARG A 125 11.77 -5.90 0.78
N PHE A 126 11.61 -5.07 1.81
CA PHE A 126 10.33 -4.93 2.47
C PHE A 126 9.55 -3.75 1.90
N VAL A 127 10.16 -2.58 1.78
CA VAL A 127 9.63 -1.47 0.97
C VAL A 127 10.66 -1.15 -0.11
N TYR A 128 10.25 -1.25 -1.36
CA TYR A 128 11.13 -1.09 -2.49
C TYR A 128 10.61 -0.06 -3.49
N VAL A 129 11.33 1.02 -3.69
CA VAL A 129 11.10 1.94 -4.80
C VAL A 129 11.96 1.49 -5.97
N SER A 130 11.32 0.98 -7.03
CA SER A 130 11.98 0.33 -8.16
C SER A 130 12.68 1.34 -9.08
N LEU A 131 13.42 0.86 -10.08
CA LEU A 131 14.16 1.71 -11.04
C LEU A 131 13.27 2.71 -11.79
N SER A 132 12.02 2.36 -12.07
CA SER A 132 11.04 3.25 -12.70
C SER A 132 10.25 4.07 -11.68
N GLY A 133 10.42 3.79 -10.37
CA GLY A 133 9.67 4.44 -9.33
C GLY A 133 10.14 5.86 -9.06
N LYS A 134 9.20 6.80 -9.05
CA LYS A 134 9.36 8.13 -8.48
C LYS A 134 8.22 8.39 -7.52
N ILE A 135 8.51 8.95 -6.35
CA ILE A 135 7.50 9.23 -5.35
C ILE A 135 7.78 10.56 -4.67
N GLU A 136 6.76 11.41 -4.59
CA GLU A 136 6.85 12.70 -3.90
C GLU A 136 6.84 12.53 -2.38
N SER A 137 6.01 11.64 -1.86
CA SER A 137 5.90 11.44 -0.41
C SER A 137 5.68 9.98 -0.07
N LEU A 138 6.59 9.43 0.76
CA LEU A 138 6.47 8.12 1.39
C LEU A 138 6.48 8.29 2.91
N THR A 139 5.39 7.91 3.55
CA THR A 139 5.26 7.89 5.01
C THR A 139 5.15 6.46 5.50
N ILE A 140 5.97 6.11 6.48
CA ILE A 140 5.95 4.83 7.20
C ILE A 140 5.79 5.17 8.68
N ASP A 141 4.67 4.79 9.29
CA ASP A 141 4.35 5.13 10.66
C ASP A 141 3.81 3.92 11.43
N ASP A 142 4.24 3.77 12.69
CA ASP A 142 3.77 2.68 13.56
C ASP A 142 3.91 1.28 12.93
N CYS A 143 5.01 1.02 12.23
CA CYS A 143 5.25 -0.24 11.52
C CYS A 143 6.33 -1.10 12.21
N ILE A 144 6.22 -2.43 12.03
CA ILE A 144 7.21 -3.40 12.49
C ILE A 144 7.78 -4.14 11.29
N PHE A 145 9.09 -4.03 11.08
CA PHE A 145 9.83 -4.73 10.03
C PHE A 145 10.71 -5.78 10.66
N ILE A 146 10.52 -7.06 10.28
CA ILE A 146 11.26 -8.18 10.86
C ILE A 146 12.04 -8.88 9.74
N GLY A 147 13.33 -8.61 9.65
CA GLY A 147 14.27 -9.29 8.76
C GLY A 147 14.47 -10.74 9.17
N ALA A 148 14.98 -11.57 8.26
CA ALA A 148 15.35 -12.93 8.59
C ALA A 148 16.66 -12.95 9.38
N ASP A 149 16.74 -13.80 10.40
CA ASP A 149 17.96 -13.99 11.17
C ASP A 149 19.12 -14.37 10.24
N ASN A 150 20.25 -13.67 10.42
CA ASN A 150 21.47 -13.86 9.63
C ASN A 150 21.34 -13.59 8.11
N SER A 151 20.27 -12.94 7.65
CA SER A 151 20.17 -12.53 6.24
C SER A 151 21.07 -11.33 5.97
N THR A 152 21.96 -11.44 5.00
CA THR A 152 22.78 -10.34 4.50
C THR A 152 22.10 -9.57 3.36
N THR A 153 20.92 -10.03 2.91
CA THR A 153 20.21 -9.51 1.73
C THR A 153 18.99 -8.69 2.07
N ASN A 154 18.39 -8.88 3.25
CA ASN A 154 17.20 -8.16 3.64
C ASN A 154 17.42 -6.66 3.75
N LYS A 155 16.55 -5.88 3.12
CA LYS A 155 16.53 -4.42 3.19
C LYS A 155 15.14 -3.97 3.60
N ALA A 156 15.08 -3.21 4.72
CA ALA A 156 13.80 -2.69 5.21
C ALA A 156 13.19 -1.69 4.22
N ILE A 157 13.96 -0.67 3.84
CA ILE A 157 13.57 0.32 2.84
C ILE A 157 14.71 0.42 1.83
N TYR A 158 14.39 0.29 0.55
CA TYR A 158 15.37 0.34 -0.50
C TYR A 158 14.88 1.13 -1.71
N ALA A 159 15.64 2.10 -2.13
CA ALA A 159 15.45 2.85 -3.35
C ALA A 159 16.57 2.52 -4.34
N SER A 160 16.22 2.17 -5.58
CA SER A 160 17.21 1.83 -6.60
C SER A 160 17.92 3.08 -7.11
N SER A 161 19.25 3.02 -7.22
CA SER A 161 20.11 4.20 -7.36
C SER A 161 20.12 4.87 -8.73
N ALA A 162 19.62 4.24 -9.80
CA ALA A 162 19.86 4.77 -11.14
C ALA A 162 18.91 5.90 -11.56
N HIS A 163 17.63 5.84 -11.17
CA HIS A 163 16.61 6.84 -11.57
C HIS A 163 15.52 7.05 -10.51
N THR A 164 15.68 6.46 -9.34
CA THR A 164 14.68 6.51 -8.28
C THR A 164 14.79 7.81 -7.51
N GLN A 165 13.66 8.50 -7.38
CA GLN A 165 13.56 9.69 -6.57
C GLN A 165 12.50 9.51 -5.50
N VAL A 166 12.89 9.70 -4.26
CA VAL A 166 11.98 9.87 -3.11
C VAL A 166 12.20 11.30 -2.63
N GLU A 167 11.22 12.18 -2.84
CA GLU A 167 11.37 13.59 -2.50
C GLU A 167 11.22 13.82 -1.00
N THR A 168 10.24 13.14 -0.39
CA THR A 168 10.02 13.20 1.06
C THR A 168 9.86 11.79 1.61
N LEU A 169 10.74 11.40 2.54
CA LEU A 169 10.62 10.17 3.32
C LEU A 169 10.40 10.53 4.79
N SER A 170 9.30 10.05 5.36
CA SER A 170 9.02 10.13 6.79
C SER A 170 8.92 8.71 7.36
N VAL A 171 9.73 8.41 8.37
CA VAL A 171 9.66 7.14 9.11
C VAL A 171 9.54 7.48 10.59
N THR A 172 8.39 7.17 11.18
CA THR A 172 8.07 7.50 12.56
C THR A 172 7.52 6.28 13.30
N ASN A 173 7.72 6.22 14.61
CA ASN A 173 7.16 5.21 15.52
C ASN A 173 7.39 3.74 15.09
N SER A 174 8.34 3.49 14.20
CA SER A 174 8.52 2.19 13.55
C SER A 174 9.73 1.43 14.12
N THR A 175 9.61 0.10 14.15
CA THR A 175 10.62 -0.81 14.69
C THR A 175 11.23 -1.67 13.59
N PHE A 176 12.54 -1.80 13.58
CA PHE A 176 13.30 -2.62 12.63
C PHE A 176 14.09 -3.67 13.40
N LEU A 177 13.78 -4.94 13.18
CA LEU A 177 14.37 -6.08 13.87
C LEU A 177 15.11 -6.99 12.89
N ASN A 178 16.23 -7.57 13.32
CA ASN A 178 16.99 -8.61 12.59
C ASN A 178 17.47 -8.19 11.18
N PHE A 179 17.69 -6.91 10.94
CA PHE A 179 18.39 -6.45 9.75
C PHE A 179 19.88 -6.45 10.03
N ASN A 180 20.62 -7.31 9.33
CA ASN A 180 22.07 -7.34 9.44
C ASN A 180 22.65 -6.05 8.84
N THR A 181 23.29 -5.25 9.68
CA THR A 181 24.14 -4.14 9.22
C THR A 181 25.47 -4.76 8.78
N GLY A 182 25.52 -5.36 7.59
CA GLY A 182 26.71 -6.03 7.09
C GLY A 182 27.98 -5.29 7.49
N SER A 183 28.90 -5.98 8.13
CA SER A 183 30.24 -5.45 8.36
C SER A 183 30.88 -5.19 6.99
N ASN A 184 31.19 -3.94 6.70
CA ASN A 184 32.08 -3.56 5.60
C ASN A 184 33.48 -4.18 5.77
#